data_da8b18795781092548d5e4741f0425ad
#
_entry.id   da8b18795781092548d5e4741f0425ad
#
_cell.length_a   1.000
_cell.length_b   1.000
_cell.length_c   1.000
_cell.angle_alpha   90.00
_cell.angle_beta   90.00
_cell.angle_gamma   90.00
#
_symmetry.space_group_name_H-M   'P 1'
#
loop_
_entity.id
_entity.type
_entity.pdbx_description
1 polymer ?
#
loop_
_entity_poly.entity_id
_entity_poly.type
_entity_poly.pdbx_seq_one_letter_code
_entity_poly.pdbx_strand_id
1 'polypeptide(L)'
;MNLEQANLQIGAYKENDQILDAAHYLIRNFNLEHENFTGFDFRNELKSDGLLLTAEGELGEPQTVKIPRNLFDFDLDLVLNMVAHEMLHVRQKDPNSLVEDKNEREFQAYYEMLFHKVFPQIPVLSPFYIKQFG
;
A
#
# COMPACT_ATOMS: atom_id res chain seq x y z
N MET A 1 4.10 12.75 -10.56
CA MET A 1 5.43 12.58 -9.94
C MET A 1 6.12 11.39 -10.56
N ASN A 2 7.43 11.46 -10.81
CA ASN A 2 8.17 10.32 -11.33
C ASN A 2 8.88 9.57 -10.20
N LEU A 3 9.28 8.32 -10.49
CA LEU A 3 9.91 7.45 -9.49
C LEU A 3 11.25 7.96 -9.00
N GLU A 4 12.02 8.63 -9.87
CA GLU A 4 13.33 9.16 -9.49
C GLU A 4 13.20 10.25 -8.43
N GLN A 5 12.28 11.18 -8.63
CA GLN A 5 12.01 12.24 -7.64
C GLN A 5 11.48 11.65 -6.33
N ALA A 6 10.59 10.66 -6.43
CA ALA A 6 10.05 9.99 -5.27
C ALA A 6 11.15 9.28 -4.48
N ASN A 7 12.07 8.57 -5.17
CA ASN A 7 13.19 7.90 -4.52
C ASN A 7 14.08 8.87 -3.75
N LEU A 8 14.35 10.03 -4.31
CA LEU A 8 15.16 11.04 -3.64
C LEU A 8 14.51 11.55 -2.36
N GLN A 9 13.21 11.83 -2.43
CA GLN A 9 12.48 12.34 -1.28
C GLN A 9 12.31 11.26 -0.21
N ILE A 10 12.01 10.02 -0.60
CA ILE A 10 11.92 8.89 0.33
C ILE A 10 13.27 8.67 1.02
N GLY A 11 14.36 8.79 0.28
CA GLY A 11 15.70 8.67 0.86
C GLY A 11 15.94 9.69 1.97
N ALA A 12 15.49 10.93 1.78
CA ALA A 12 15.60 11.96 2.80
C ALA A 12 14.79 11.62 4.06
N TYR A 13 13.57 11.15 3.90
CA TYR A 13 12.76 10.68 5.04
C TYR A 13 13.41 9.51 5.77
N LYS A 14 13.94 8.56 5.01
CA LYS A 14 14.58 7.36 5.55
C LYS A 14 15.82 7.72 6.38
N GLU A 15 16.63 8.65 5.91
CA GLU A 15 17.84 9.12 6.61
C GLU A 15 17.50 9.73 7.97
N ASN A 16 16.32 10.32 8.11
CA ASN A 16 15.86 10.95 9.34
C ASN A 16 14.94 10.03 10.14
N ASP A 17 14.86 8.75 9.78
CA ASP A 17 14.00 7.73 10.43
C ASP A 17 12.53 8.15 10.48
N GLN A 18 12.07 8.84 9.43
CA GLN A 18 10.69 9.32 9.29
C GLN A 18 9.91 8.40 8.34
N ILE A 19 9.80 7.12 8.70
CA ILE A 19 9.23 6.09 7.84
C ILE A 19 7.72 6.31 7.62
N LEU A 20 6.98 6.64 8.67
CA LEU A 20 5.54 6.90 8.53
C LEU A 20 5.27 8.12 7.64
N ASP A 21 6.10 9.16 7.77
CA ASP A 21 5.98 10.35 6.93
C ASP A 21 6.27 10.03 5.47
N ALA A 22 7.23 9.14 5.22
CA ALA A 22 7.54 8.68 3.88
C ALA A 22 6.34 7.96 3.25
N ALA A 23 5.66 7.11 4.02
CA ALA A 23 4.47 6.41 3.54
C ALA A 23 3.34 7.39 3.21
N HIS A 24 3.10 8.38 4.06
CA HIS A 24 2.12 9.44 3.77
C HIS A 24 2.49 10.24 2.52
N TYR A 25 3.77 10.54 2.35
CA TYR A 25 4.26 11.22 1.14
C TYR A 25 3.91 10.42 -0.12
N LEU A 26 4.10 9.09 -0.09
CA LEU A 26 3.78 8.23 -1.23
C LEU A 26 2.31 8.30 -1.60
N ILE A 27 1.41 8.08 -0.65
CA ILE A 27 -0.03 8.06 -0.98
C ILE A 27 -0.52 9.42 -1.46
N ARG A 28 0.03 10.51 -0.93
CA ARG A 28 -0.34 11.84 -1.34
C ARG A 28 0.12 12.14 -2.77
N ASN A 29 1.37 11.79 -3.10
CA ASN A 29 1.97 12.14 -4.38
C ASN A 29 1.58 11.18 -5.51
N PHE A 30 1.13 9.97 -5.18
CA PHE A 30 0.65 9.01 -6.17
C PHE A 30 -0.87 8.87 -6.18
N ASN A 31 -1.56 9.79 -5.51
CA ASN A 31 -3.02 9.90 -5.52
C ASN A 31 -3.71 8.61 -5.05
N LEU A 32 -3.23 8.07 -3.94
CA LEU A 32 -3.78 6.86 -3.33
C LEU A 32 -4.63 7.14 -2.09
N GLU A 33 -4.77 8.40 -1.70
CA GLU A 33 -5.50 8.78 -0.50
C GLU A 33 -6.99 8.43 -0.62
N HIS A 34 -7.59 8.13 0.52
CA HIS A 34 -9.03 7.83 0.59
C HIS A 34 -9.57 8.25 1.94
N GLU A 35 -10.82 8.68 1.99
CA GLU A 35 -11.46 9.17 3.22
C GLU A 35 -11.61 8.10 4.29
N ASN A 36 -11.66 6.81 3.90
CA ASN A 36 -11.78 5.70 4.85
C ASN A 36 -10.44 5.30 5.48
N PHE A 37 -9.37 5.99 5.13
CA PHE A 37 -8.03 5.73 5.64
C PHE A 37 -7.72 6.65 6.81
N THR A 38 -7.33 6.07 7.95
CA THR A 38 -7.03 6.84 9.17
C THR A 38 -5.56 7.16 9.36
N GLY A 39 -4.68 6.40 8.72
CA GLY A 39 -3.24 6.63 8.83
C GLY A 39 -2.43 5.35 8.77
N PHE A 40 -1.12 5.51 8.74
CA PHE A 40 -0.17 4.41 8.83
C PHE A 40 0.28 4.22 10.27
N ASP A 41 0.61 2.97 10.60
CA ASP A 41 1.23 2.63 11.87
C ASP A 41 2.20 1.48 11.61
N PHE A 42 3.11 1.23 12.54
CA PHE A 42 4.05 0.14 12.40
C PHE A 42 3.43 -1.18 12.82
N ARG A 43 3.81 -2.23 12.10
CA ARG A 43 3.49 -3.59 12.52
C ARG A 43 4.27 -3.93 13.77
N ASN A 44 3.62 -4.65 14.68
CA ASN A 44 4.26 -5.15 15.90
C ASN A 44 4.90 -6.51 15.58
N GLU A 45 6.04 -6.47 14.86
CA GLU A 45 6.70 -7.67 14.36
C GLU A 45 7.92 -8.01 15.17
N LEU A 46 8.02 -9.26 15.58
CA LEU A 46 9.20 -9.78 16.27
C LEU A 46 10.16 -10.47 15.31
N LYS A 47 9.64 -11.05 14.23
CA LYS A 47 10.44 -11.79 13.26
C LYS A 47 9.79 -11.68 11.89
N SER A 48 10.31 -10.85 11.02
CA SER A 48 9.89 -10.88 9.63
C SER A 48 11.02 -10.41 8.75
N ASP A 49 11.40 -11.25 7.81
CA ASP A 49 12.35 -10.92 6.77
C ASP A 49 11.63 -10.49 5.48
N GLY A 50 10.30 -10.60 5.48
CA GLY A 50 9.49 -10.30 4.31
C GLY A 50 8.82 -8.95 4.35
N LEU A 51 8.30 -8.55 3.19
CA LEU A 51 7.49 -7.35 3.06
C LEU A 51 6.03 -7.73 3.27
N LEU A 52 5.44 -7.25 4.35
CA LEU A 52 4.05 -7.51 4.67
C LEU A 52 3.37 -6.23 5.15
N LEU A 53 2.28 -5.86 4.48
CA LEU A 53 1.42 -4.75 4.86
C LEU A 53 0.01 -5.30 5.09
N THR A 54 -0.76 -4.65 5.98
CA THR A 54 -2.15 -5.03 6.21
C THR A 54 -3.01 -3.79 6.42
N ALA A 55 -4.22 -3.80 5.86
CA ALA A 55 -5.25 -2.81 6.17
C ALA A 55 -6.12 -3.41 7.29
N GLU A 56 -6.17 -2.74 8.43
CA GLU A 56 -6.84 -3.26 9.62
C GLU A 56 -8.01 -2.40 10.04
N GLY A 57 -9.13 -3.06 10.32
CA GLY A 57 -10.38 -2.45 10.74
C GLY A 57 -11.55 -3.31 10.29
N GLU A 58 -12.70 -3.14 10.93
CA GLU A 58 -13.90 -3.88 10.58
C GLU A 58 -14.51 -3.37 9.26
N LEU A 59 -15.32 -4.22 8.63
CA LEU A 59 -16.06 -3.80 7.44
C LEU A 59 -16.97 -2.61 7.78
N GLY A 60 -16.94 -1.59 6.91
CA GLY A 60 -17.74 -0.39 7.10
C GLY A 60 -17.14 0.61 8.07
N GLU A 61 -15.97 0.33 8.64
CA GLU A 61 -15.28 1.21 9.57
C GLU A 61 -14.00 1.77 8.94
N PRO A 62 -13.47 2.89 9.47
CA PRO A 62 -12.18 3.42 9.01
C PRO A 62 -11.06 2.43 9.21
N GLN A 63 -10.08 2.47 8.30
CA GLN A 63 -8.98 1.50 8.24
C GLN A 63 -7.64 2.15 8.54
N THR A 64 -6.81 1.46 9.28
CA THR A 64 -5.40 1.80 9.48
C THR A 64 -4.55 0.82 8.68
N VAL A 65 -3.52 1.31 7.99
CA VAL A 65 -2.60 0.44 7.27
C VAL A 65 -1.34 0.26 8.11
N LYS A 66 -1.04 -1.00 8.43
CA LYS A 66 0.16 -1.37 9.18
C LYS A 66 1.30 -1.68 8.23
N ILE A 67 2.46 -1.09 8.47
CA ILE A 67 3.63 -1.25 7.62
C ILE A 67 4.83 -1.71 8.45
N PRO A 68 5.76 -2.46 7.82
CA PRO A 68 7.00 -2.81 8.52
C PRO A 68 7.96 -1.62 8.57
N ARG A 69 8.82 -1.60 9.57
CA ARG A 69 9.80 -0.51 9.72
C ARG A 69 10.81 -0.45 8.57
N ASN A 70 11.05 -1.59 7.92
CA ASN A 70 11.98 -1.70 6.80
C ASN A 70 11.30 -1.55 5.43
N LEU A 71 10.10 -0.96 5.38
CA LEU A 71 9.33 -0.85 4.14
C LEU A 71 10.16 -0.27 2.99
N PHE A 72 10.93 0.78 3.25
CA PHE A 72 11.67 1.49 2.21
C PHE A 72 13.07 0.93 1.94
N ASP A 73 13.38 -0.26 2.48
CA ASP A 73 14.55 -1.02 2.06
C ASP A 73 14.29 -1.81 0.78
N PHE A 74 13.03 -1.92 0.36
CA PHE A 74 12.63 -2.61 -0.87
C PHE A 74 12.52 -1.63 -2.04
N ASP A 75 12.51 -2.16 -3.26
CA ASP A 75 12.37 -1.35 -4.47
C ASP A 75 11.08 -0.52 -4.43
N LEU A 76 11.15 0.73 -4.86
CA LEU A 76 10.03 1.65 -4.75
C LEU A 76 8.81 1.19 -5.56
N ASP A 77 9.00 0.61 -6.74
CA ASP A 77 7.89 0.12 -7.55
C ASP A 77 7.15 -1.02 -6.84
N LEU A 78 7.87 -1.90 -6.13
CA LEU A 78 7.26 -2.92 -5.30
C LEU A 78 6.50 -2.30 -4.13
N VAL A 79 7.11 -1.36 -3.42
CA VAL A 79 6.49 -0.67 -2.29
C VAL A 79 5.21 0.03 -2.73
N LEU A 80 5.23 0.75 -3.86
CA LEU A 80 4.05 1.42 -4.40
C LEU A 80 2.92 0.45 -4.69
N ASN A 81 3.23 -0.71 -5.28
CA ASN A 81 2.21 -1.71 -5.55
C ASN A 81 1.63 -2.31 -4.28
N MET A 82 2.47 -2.54 -3.26
CA MET A 82 2.00 -3.06 -1.97
C MET A 82 1.11 -2.06 -1.24
N VAL A 83 1.52 -0.79 -1.23
CA VAL A 83 0.71 0.28 -0.62
C VAL A 83 -0.60 0.46 -1.36
N ALA A 84 -0.56 0.48 -2.70
CA ALA A 84 -1.78 0.58 -3.51
C ALA A 84 -2.74 -0.58 -3.26
N HIS A 85 -2.21 -1.80 -3.11
CA HIS A 85 -2.99 -2.99 -2.78
C HIS A 85 -3.75 -2.79 -1.46
N GLU A 86 -3.08 -2.30 -0.41
CA GLU A 86 -3.72 -2.07 0.87
C GLU A 86 -4.71 -0.90 0.81
N MET A 87 -4.40 0.15 0.05
CA MET A 87 -5.34 1.27 -0.14
C MET A 87 -6.59 0.83 -0.89
N LEU A 88 -6.50 -0.16 -1.77
CA LEU A 88 -7.67 -0.75 -2.39
C LEU A 88 -8.56 -1.44 -1.34
N HIS A 89 -7.96 -2.20 -0.42
CA HIS A 89 -8.71 -2.82 0.68
C HIS A 89 -9.38 -1.77 1.57
N VAL A 90 -8.72 -0.63 1.80
CA VAL A 90 -9.31 0.50 2.52
C VAL A 90 -10.59 0.96 1.84
N ARG A 91 -10.57 1.09 0.51
CA ARG A 91 -11.76 1.47 -0.27
C ARG A 91 -12.86 0.43 -0.20
N GLN A 92 -12.49 -0.85 -0.25
CA GLN A 92 -13.45 -1.95 -0.24
C GLN A 92 -14.23 -2.06 1.08
N LYS A 93 -13.67 -1.51 2.15
CA LYS A 93 -14.29 -1.54 3.49
C LYS A 93 -15.01 -0.24 3.83
N ASP A 94 -15.01 0.75 2.95
CA ASP A 94 -15.78 1.98 3.11
C ASP A 94 -17.27 1.66 3.00
N PRO A 95 -18.12 2.17 3.92
CA PRO A 95 -19.56 1.91 3.86
C PRO A 95 -20.22 2.35 2.56
N ASN A 96 -19.63 3.31 1.83
CA ASN A 96 -20.18 3.80 0.56
C ASN A 96 -19.76 2.94 -0.64
N SER A 97 -18.81 2.04 -0.47
CA SER A 97 -18.30 1.17 -1.55
C SER A 97 -17.97 -0.22 -1.04
N LEU A 98 -18.73 -0.67 -0.06
CA LEU A 98 -18.45 -1.89 0.68
C LEU A 98 -18.51 -3.14 -0.19
N VAL A 99 -17.44 -3.94 -0.13
CA VAL A 99 -17.36 -5.27 -0.74
C VAL A 99 -17.32 -6.28 0.40
N GLU A 100 -18.47 -6.89 0.70
CA GLU A 100 -18.62 -7.75 1.88
C GLU A 100 -17.92 -9.10 1.76
N ASP A 101 -17.89 -9.66 0.54
CA ASP A 101 -17.30 -10.97 0.31
C ASP A 101 -15.77 -10.88 0.29
N LYS A 102 -15.14 -11.62 1.19
CA LYS A 102 -13.68 -11.66 1.29
C LYS A 102 -13.03 -12.13 -0.01
N ASN A 103 -13.60 -13.17 -0.64
CA ASN A 103 -13.05 -13.69 -1.89
C ASN A 103 -13.13 -12.66 -3.01
N GLU A 104 -14.21 -11.90 -3.06
CA GLU A 104 -14.36 -10.82 -4.03
C GLU A 104 -13.33 -9.72 -3.79
N ARG A 105 -13.10 -9.34 -2.52
CA ARG A 105 -12.08 -8.34 -2.19
C ARG A 105 -10.69 -8.78 -2.67
N GLU A 106 -10.34 -10.04 -2.41
CA GLU A 106 -9.03 -10.57 -2.82
C GLU A 106 -8.92 -10.67 -4.34
N PHE A 107 -10.00 -11.07 -5.02
CA PHE A 107 -10.02 -11.12 -6.48
C PHE A 107 -9.80 -9.73 -7.08
N GLN A 108 -10.52 -8.73 -6.58
CA GLN A 108 -10.37 -7.35 -7.08
C GLN A 108 -8.97 -6.82 -6.85
N ALA A 109 -8.37 -7.11 -5.69
CA ALA A 109 -7.02 -6.67 -5.38
C ALA A 109 -5.98 -7.32 -6.28
N TYR A 110 -6.13 -8.61 -6.55
CA TYR A 110 -5.24 -9.32 -7.48
C TYR A 110 -5.39 -8.77 -8.90
N TYR A 111 -6.64 -8.58 -9.34
CA TYR A 111 -6.93 -8.01 -10.66
C TYR A 111 -6.29 -6.62 -10.80
N GLU A 112 -6.41 -5.79 -9.78
CA GLU A 112 -5.82 -4.45 -9.79
C GLU A 112 -4.30 -4.49 -9.88
N MET A 113 -3.66 -5.45 -9.21
CA MET A 113 -2.21 -5.62 -9.28
C MET A 113 -1.75 -5.92 -10.70
N LEU A 114 -2.57 -6.66 -11.47
CA LEU A 114 -2.24 -6.99 -12.86
C LEU A 114 -2.55 -5.86 -13.84
N PHE A 115 -3.64 -5.14 -13.64
CA PHE A 115 -4.19 -4.25 -14.67
C PHE A 115 -4.24 -2.77 -14.29
N HIS A 116 -4.06 -2.41 -13.02
CA HIS A 116 -4.03 -1.02 -12.55
C HIS A 116 -5.19 -0.16 -13.06
N LYS A 117 -6.43 -0.66 -12.93
CA LYS A 117 -7.62 0.06 -13.38
C LYS A 117 -8.05 1.16 -12.42
N VAL A 118 -7.88 0.93 -11.11
CA VAL A 118 -8.20 1.92 -10.08
C VAL A 118 -7.05 2.91 -9.92
N PHE A 119 -5.81 2.42 -9.96
CA PHE A 119 -4.61 3.22 -9.79
C PHE A 119 -3.69 3.13 -11.01
N PRO A 120 -4.10 3.69 -12.17
CA PRO A 120 -3.28 3.57 -13.39
C PRO A 120 -1.94 4.29 -13.31
N GLN A 121 -1.76 5.17 -12.33
CA GLN A 121 -0.52 5.92 -12.11
C GLN A 121 0.57 5.08 -11.45
N ILE A 122 0.24 3.89 -10.94
CA ILE A 122 1.20 3.02 -10.28
C ILE A 122 1.95 2.20 -11.32
N PRO A 123 3.29 2.05 -11.22
CA PRO A 123 4.05 1.26 -12.18
C PRO A 123 3.70 -0.23 -12.10
N VAL A 124 3.68 -0.88 -13.25
CA VAL A 124 3.40 -2.32 -13.33
C VAL A 124 4.58 -3.09 -12.74
N LEU A 125 4.28 -4.06 -11.86
CA LEU A 125 5.30 -4.93 -11.28
C LEU A 125 5.84 -5.90 -12.33
N SER A 126 7.10 -6.30 -12.15
CA SER A 126 7.67 -7.38 -12.96
C SER A 126 6.91 -8.69 -12.69
N PRO A 127 6.89 -9.63 -13.67
CA PRO A 127 6.26 -10.94 -13.47
C PRO A 127 6.82 -11.71 -12.27
N PHE A 128 8.08 -11.49 -11.92
CA PHE A 128 8.69 -12.10 -10.75
C PHE A 128 7.94 -11.75 -9.46
N TYR A 129 7.66 -10.47 -9.25
CA TYR A 129 6.94 -10.03 -8.06
C TYR A 129 5.47 -10.47 -8.07
N ILE A 130 4.83 -10.47 -9.22
CA ILE A 130 3.43 -10.90 -9.33
C ILE A 130 3.28 -12.36 -8.86
N LYS A 131 4.24 -13.22 -9.17
CA LYS A 131 4.22 -14.62 -8.73
C LYS A 131 4.29 -14.76 -7.20
N GLN A 132 4.92 -13.80 -6.51
CA GLN A 132 5.03 -13.84 -5.06
C GLN A 132 3.69 -13.57 -4.37
N PHE A 133 2.76 -12.86 -5.06
CA PHE A 133 1.46 -12.50 -4.50
C PHE A 133 0.35 -13.44 -4.92
N GLY A 134 0.53 -14.14 -6.02
CA GLY A 134 -0.43 -15.10 -6.53
C GLY A 134 -0.24 -16.45 -5.89
#